data_48b7452cc66dcfec69258fe5de000a18
#
_entry.id   48b7452cc66dcfec69258fe5de000a18
#
_cell.length_a   1.000
_cell.length_b   1.000
_cell.length_c   1.000
_cell.angle_alpha   90.00
_cell.angle_beta   90.00
_cell.angle_gamma   90.00
#
_symmetry.space_group_name_H-M   'P 1'
#
loop_
_entity.id
_entity.type
_entity.pdbx_description
1 polymer ?
#
loop_
_entity_poly.entity_id
_entity_poly.type
_entity_poly.pdbx_seq_one_letter_code
_entity_poly.pdbx_strand_id
1 'polypeptide(L)'
;GKREGVDFVLAVGGGSVLDSSKAIANGLANPDVDVWDFSLGKAAPARTLPKGAILTLAAAGSEMSSSCVITNAATGEKRGYNSSFNRMNFAIENPVLTYTVNPYQTACGAVDIAMHTIERYFCPGEDTYLTDSIAEAVIKSTRKAAFDCMKNPDDYTARANMMWASSLAHNGLTQCGREFQLVVHQFEHELSGMYPKIAHGAGLAALWCSWAR
;
A
#
# COMPACT_ATOMS: atom_id res chain seq x y z
N GLY A 1 3.71 3.84 23.96
CA GLY A 1 5.09 3.53 23.56
C GLY A 1 6.14 4.31 24.34
N LYS A 2 6.07 5.69 24.38
CA LYS A 2 7.08 6.53 25.07
C LYS A 2 7.29 6.15 26.53
N ARG A 3 6.21 5.94 27.29
CA ARG A 3 6.28 5.58 28.73
C ARG A 3 6.90 4.21 29.00
N GLU A 4 6.74 3.29 28.06
CA GLU A 4 7.15 1.89 28.20
C GLU A 4 8.50 1.58 27.50
N GLY A 5 9.17 2.60 26.94
CA GLY A 5 10.46 2.43 26.28
C GLY A 5 10.43 1.48 25.08
N VAL A 6 9.34 1.50 24.30
CA VAL A 6 9.20 0.64 23.11
C VAL A 6 10.31 0.97 22.12
N ASP A 7 11.05 -0.05 21.70
CA ASP A 7 12.21 0.03 20.81
C ASP A 7 11.99 -0.69 19.45
N PHE A 8 10.88 -1.44 19.31
CA PHE A 8 10.51 -2.16 18.10
C PHE A 8 8.98 -2.13 17.90
N VAL A 9 8.53 -2.05 16.63
CA VAL A 9 7.10 -2.09 16.26
C VAL A 9 6.85 -3.26 15.32
N LEU A 10 5.99 -4.23 15.71
CA LEU A 10 5.54 -5.31 14.85
C LEU A 10 4.11 -5.04 14.38
N ALA A 11 3.93 -4.89 13.08
CA ALA A 11 2.64 -4.73 12.44
C ALA A 11 2.08 -6.10 12.02
N VAL A 12 0.90 -6.47 12.50
CA VAL A 12 0.20 -7.69 12.08
C VAL A 12 -1.13 -7.29 11.48
N GLY A 13 -1.26 -7.31 10.15
CA GLY A 13 -2.47 -6.82 9.49
C GLY A 13 -2.31 -6.52 8.01
N GLY A 14 -3.26 -5.77 7.46
CA GLY A 14 -3.22 -5.21 6.11
C GLY A 14 -2.66 -3.78 6.11
N GLY A 15 -2.76 -3.09 4.97
CA GLY A 15 -2.16 -1.77 4.72
C GLY A 15 -2.40 -0.73 5.82
N SER A 16 -3.63 -0.58 6.32
CA SER A 16 -3.95 0.40 7.37
C SER A 16 -3.20 0.14 8.69
N VAL A 17 -3.00 -1.13 9.07
CA VAL A 17 -2.24 -1.50 10.27
C VAL A 17 -0.76 -1.22 10.04
N LEU A 18 -0.25 -1.56 8.86
CA LEU A 18 1.15 -1.33 8.50
C LEU A 18 1.46 0.17 8.50
N ASP A 19 0.63 0.99 7.86
CA ASP A 19 0.83 2.43 7.80
C ASP A 19 0.69 3.10 9.17
N SER A 20 -0.27 2.67 10.00
CA SER A 20 -0.34 3.11 11.39
C SER A 20 0.93 2.78 12.18
N SER A 21 1.50 1.59 11.96
CA SER A 21 2.73 1.16 12.60
C SER A 21 3.94 1.98 12.15
N LYS A 22 4.00 2.37 10.86
CA LYS A 22 5.03 3.30 10.34
C LYS A 22 4.91 4.67 11.01
N ALA A 23 3.69 5.21 11.09
CA ALA A 23 3.42 6.48 11.75
C ALA A 23 3.81 6.44 13.23
N ILE A 24 3.46 5.36 13.94
CA ILE A 24 3.85 5.14 15.35
C ILE A 24 5.37 5.08 15.49
N ALA A 25 6.06 4.29 14.66
CA ALA A 25 7.52 4.15 14.73
C ALA A 25 8.24 5.48 14.48
N ASN A 26 7.77 6.25 13.49
CA ASN A 26 8.30 7.57 13.18
C ASN A 26 8.00 8.57 14.31
N GLY A 27 6.78 8.60 14.85
CA GLY A 27 6.40 9.50 15.94
C GLY A 27 7.12 9.22 17.26
N LEU A 28 7.35 7.93 17.59
CA LEU A 28 8.14 7.56 18.76
C LEU A 28 9.61 8.00 18.65
N ALA A 29 10.17 7.91 17.45
CA ALA A 29 11.54 8.31 17.19
C ALA A 29 11.72 9.84 17.07
N ASN A 30 10.65 10.61 16.75
CA ASN A 30 10.67 12.07 16.61
C ASN A 30 9.66 12.71 17.58
N PRO A 31 9.92 12.68 18.89
CA PRO A 31 8.94 13.00 19.94
C PRO A 31 8.45 14.45 19.96
N ASP A 32 9.20 15.35 19.33
CA ASP A 32 8.93 16.80 19.33
C ASP A 32 8.15 17.26 18.08
N VAL A 33 7.79 16.33 17.19
CA VAL A 33 7.06 16.59 15.95
C VAL A 33 5.71 15.85 15.95
N ASP A 34 4.65 16.54 15.57
CA ASP A 34 3.37 15.87 15.32
C ASP A 34 3.50 15.01 14.05
N VAL A 35 3.12 13.74 14.16
CA VAL A 35 3.15 12.78 13.02
C VAL A 35 2.34 13.29 11.83
N TRP A 36 1.24 14.02 12.08
CA TRP A 36 0.43 14.60 11.02
C TRP A 36 1.17 15.66 10.19
N ASP A 37 2.16 16.34 10.77
CA ASP A 37 3.00 17.31 10.06
C ASP A 37 3.85 16.67 8.96
N PHE A 38 4.16 15.37 9.06
CA PHE A 38 4.79 14.63 7.96
C PHE A 38 3.84 14.51 6.75
N SER A 39 2.56 14.21 7.00
CA SER A 39 1.53 14.13 5.96
C SER A 39 1.16 15.50 5.36
N LEU A 40 1.39 16.58 6.09
CA LEU A 40 1.18 17.95 5.63
C LEU A 40 2.41 18.52 4.89
N GLY A 41 3.54 17.80 4.86
CA GLY A 41 4.79 18.30 4.30
C GLY A 41 5.45 19.42 5.11
N LYS A 42 5.00 19.66 6.35
CA LYS A 42 5.56 20.68 7.26
C LYS A 42 6.84 20.21 7.94
N ALA A 43 7.01 18.89 8.06
CA ALA A 43 8.20 18.25 8.62
C ALA A 43 8.50 16.95 7.85
N ALA A 44 9.69 16.40 8.07
CA ALA A 44 10.07 15.07 7.61
C ALA A 44 10.62 14.26 8.78
N PRO A 45 10.40 12.92 8.82
CA PRO A 45 11.01 12.11 9.85
C PRO A 45 12.53 12.11 9.70
N ALA A 46 13.26 12.40 10.78
CA ALA A 46 14.73 12.37 10.81
C ALA A 46 15.27 10.97 11.16
N ARG A 47 14.43 10.13 11.78
CA ARG A 47 14.74 8.78 12.23
C ARG A 47 13.46 7.97 12.42
N THR A 48 13.59 6.67 12.64
CA THR A 48 12.46 5.77 12.91
C THR A 48 12.87 4.69 13.89
N LEU A 49 11.92 4.08 14.60
CA LEU A 49 12.18 2.82 15.29
C LEU A 49 12.22 1.67 14.28
N PRO A 50 12.99 0.61 14.56
CA PRO A 50 12.92 -0.63 13.80
C PRO A 50 11.49 -1.18 13.80
N LYS A 51 11.06 -1.74 12.65
CA LYS A 51 9.72 -2.27 12.50
C LYS A 51 9.68 -3.42 11.52
N GLY A 52 8.78 -4.36 11.77
CA GLY A 52 8.51 -5.50 10.91
C GLY A 52 7.03 -5.64 10.61
N ALA A 53 6.71 -6.43 9.58
CA ALA A 53 5.34 -6.70 9.18
C ALA A 53 5.06 -8.21 9.10
N ILE A 54 3.84 -8.59 9.49
CA ILE A 54 3.20 -9.88 9.16
C ILE A 54 1.94 -9.54 8.37
N LEU A 55 1.96 -9.80 7.07
CA LEU A 55 0.89 -9.42 6.17
C LEU A 55 -0.29 -10.39 6.27
N THR A 56 -1.51 -9.85 6.44
CA THR A 56 -2.74 -10.65 6.50
C THR A 56 -3.73 -10.34 5.37
N LEU A 57 -3.42 -9.34 4.53
CA LEU A 57 -4.22 -8.95 3.37
C LEU A 57 -3.32 -8.32 2.32
N ALA A 58 -3.30 -8.90 1.12
CA ALA A 58 -2.56 -8.39 -0.03
C ALA A 58 -3.38 -7.30 -0.75
N ALA A 59 -2.84 -6.09 -0.82
CA ALA A 59 -3.45 -4.93 -1.49
C ALA A 59 -2.41 -3.83 -1.76
N ALA A 60 -2.18 -2.96 -0.77
CA ALA A 60 -1.40 -1.74 -0.90
C ALA A 60 0.13 -1.91 -1.03
N GLY A 61 0.68 -3.11 -0.81
CA GLY A 61 2.15 -3.31 -0.82
C GLY A 61 2.89 -2.50 0.25
N SER A 62 2.20 -2.15 1.35
CA SER A 62 2.74 -1.28 2.40
C SER A 62 3.95 -1.90 3.11
N GLU A 63 4.08 -3.21 3.14
CA GLU A 63 5.20 -3.95 3.73
C GLU A 63 6.54 -3.65 3.05
N MET A 64 6.54 -3.28 1.76
CA MET A 64 7.74 -2.95 1.01
C MET A 64 7.78 -1.50 0.52
N SER A 65 6.73 -0.70 0.74
CA SER A 65 6.65 0.65 0.23
C SER A 65 7.32 1.70 1.13
N SER A 66 7.72 2.81 0.52
CA SER A 66 8.15 4.02 1.22
C SER A 66 6.98 4.93 1.62
N SER A 67 5.76 4.56 1.28
CA SER A 67 4.55 5.34 1.57
C SER A 67 4.02 5.04 2.98
N CYS A 68 3.39 6.03 3.58
CA CYS A 68 2.60 5.91 4.80
C CYS A 68 1.36 6.79 4.64
N VAL A 69 0.17 6.18 4.65
CA VAL A 69 -1.11 6.87 4.47
C VAL A 69 -1.93 6.72 5.74
N ILE A 70 -2.29 7.84 6.36
CA ILE A 70 -3.08 7.88 7.58
C ILE A 70 -4.26 8.84 7.44
N THR A 71 -5.29 8.63 8.25
CA THR A 71 -6.46 9.51 8.30
C THR A 71 -6.43 10.30 9.61
N ASN A 72 -6.61 11.61 9.53
CA ASN A 72 -6.80 12.46 10.69
C ASN A 72 -8.25 12.31 11.17
N ALA A 73 -8.45 11.73 12.33
CA ALA A 73 -9.79 11.48 12.88
C ALA A 73 -10.58 12.77 13.20
N ALA A 74 -9.89 13.90 13.41
CA ALA A 74 -10.55 15.18 13.72
C ALA A 74 -11.08 15.88 12.47
N THR A 75 -10.40 15.74 11.33
CA THR A 75 -10.78 16.44 10.07
C THR A 75 -11.37 15.51 9.02
N GLY A 76 -11.16 14.19 9.13
CA GLY A 76 -11.52 13.19 8.12
C GLY A 76 -10.56 13.14 6.93
N GLU A 77 -9.54 14.00 6.88
CA GLU A 77 -8.57 14.02 5.79
C GLU A 77 -7.69 12.75 5.80
N LYS A 78 -7.58 12.10 4.65
CA LYS A 78 -6.69 10.97 4.42
C LYS A 78 -5.51 11.44 3.57
N ARG A 79 -4.30 11.41 4.13
CA ARG A 79 -3.09 11.91 3.46
C ARG A 79 -1.93 10.94 3.61
N GLY A 80 -1.10 10.89 2.58
CA GLY A 80 0.13 10.10 2.56
C GLY A 80 1.39 10.98 2.55
N TYR A 81 2.49 10.41 3.02
CA TYR A 81 3.84 10.93 2.80
C TYR A 81 4.81 9.79 2.49
N ASN A 82 5.86 10.11 1.75
CA ASN A 82 6.89 9.16 1.38
C ASN A 82 8.19 9.45 2.14
N SER A 83 8.81 8.40 2.67
CA SER A 83 10.10 8.47 3.32
C SER A 83 10.78 7.09 3.26
N SER A 84 12.09 7.04 3.12
CA SER A 84 12.85 5.79 3.26
C SER A 84 12.66 5.16 4.64
N PHE A 85 12.40 5.99 5.66
CA PHE A 85 12.09 5.55 7.02
C PHE A 85 10.74 4.81 7.15
N ASN A 86 9.87 4.86 6.14
CA ASN A 86 8.61 4.11 6.16
C ASN A 86 8.78 2.62 5.80
N ARG A 87 9.89 2.24 5.17
CA ARG A 87 10.10 0.83 4.82
C ARG A 87 10.27 -0.04 6.06
N MET A 88 9.67 -1.24 6.02
CA MET A 88 9.85 -2.25 7.07
C MET A 88 11.25 -2.87 6.99
N ASN A 89 11.79 -3.29 8.13
CA ASN A 89 13.07 -4.01 8.18
C ASN A 89 12.94 -5.44 7.66
N PHE A 90 11.75 -6.05 7.85
CA PHE A 90 11.38 -7.34 7.27
C PHE A 90 9.86 -7.41 7.09
N ALA A 91 9.41 -8.30 6.21
CA ALA A 91 8.01 -8.67 6.05
C ALA A 91 7.87 -10.20 6.01
N ILE A 92 6.86 -10.72 6.71
CA ILE A 92 6.45 -12.13 6.66
C ILE A 92 5.19 -12.19 5.81
N GLU A 93 5.30 -12.84 4.67
CA GLU A 93 4.23 -13.01 3.69
C GLU A 93 3.82 -14.48 3.65
N ASN A 94 3.00 -14.92 4.61
CA ASN A 94 2.45 -16.27 4.64
C ASN A 94 1.05 -16.27 4.00
N PRO A 95 0.86 -16.90 2.81
CA PRO A 95 -0.42 -16.92 2.10
C PRO A 95 -1.58 -17.47 2.93
N VAL A 96 -1.32 -18.41 3.83
CA VAL A 96 -2.34 -19.02 4.71
C VAL A 96 -3.05 -17.97 5.57
N LEU A 97 -2.36 -16.90 5.96
CA LEU A 97 -2.94 -15.81 6.75
C LEU A 97 -4.00 -14.99 6.00
N THR A 98 -4.11 -15.18 4.69
CA THR A 98 -5.10 -14.49 3.83
C THR A 98 -6.32 -15.35 3.48
N TYR A 99 -6.39 -16.62 3.89
CA TYR A 99 -7.49 -17.52 3.52
C TYR A 99 -8.85 -17.04 4.02
N THR A 100 -8.90 -16.39 5.18
CA THR A 100 -10.13 -15.84 5.77
C THR A 100 -10.56 -14.50 5.22
N VAL A 101 -9.77 -13.90 4.30
CA VAL A 101 -10.14 -12.65 3.63
C VAL A 101 -11.33 -12.92 2.71
N ASN A 102 -12.42 -12.19 2.92
CA ASN A 102 -13.63 -12.38 2.14
C ASN A 102 -13.45 -12.00 0.65
N PRO A 103 -14.30 -12.50 -0.25
CA PRO A 103 -14.17 -12.26 -1.69
C PRO A 103 -14.15 -10.77 -2.07
N TYR A 104 -14.97 -9.95 -1.41
CA TYR A 104 -15.02 -8.51 -1.68
C TYR A 104 -13.67 -7.83 -1.38
N GLN A 105 -13.07 -8.11 -0.23
CA GLN A 105 -11.76 -7.55 0.13
C GLN A 105 -10.63 -8.12 -0.73
N THR A 106 -10.72 -9.39 -1.14
CA THR A 106 -9.78 -9.98 -2.10
C THR A 106 -9.84 -9.25 -3.45
N ALA A 107 -11.04 -8.96 -3.95
CA ALA A 107 -11.23 -8.19 -5.19
C ALA A 107 -10.71 -6.76 -5.05
N CYS A 108 -11.03 -6.08 -3.94
CA CYS A 108 -10.50 -4.74 -3.65
C CYS A 108 -8.96 -4.74 -3.62
N GLY A 109 -8.34 -5.74 -2.98
CA GLY A 109 -6.89 -5.88 -2.96
C GLY A 109 -6.29 -6.07 -4.36
N ALA A 110 -6.92 -6.90 -5.20
CA ALA A 110 -6.47 -7.10 -6.57
C ALA A 110 -6.55 -5.82 -7.41
N VAL A 111 -7.61 -5.03 -7.24
CA VAL A 111 -7.76 -3.72 -7.91
C VAL A 111 -6.66 -2.77 -7.43
N ASP A 112 -6.39 -2.70 -6.13
CA ASP A 112 -5.36 -1.83 -5.56
C ASP A 112 -3.96 -2.17 -6.10
N ILE A 113 -3.58 -3.46 -6.11
CA ILE A 113 -2.33 -3.95 -6.72
C ILE A 113 -2.24 -3.53 -8.20
N ALA A 114 -3.31 -3.77 -8.96
CA ALA A 114 -3.36 -3.45 -10.38
C ALA A 114 -3.24 -1.93 -10.59
N MET A 115 -3.95 -1.11 -9.83
CA MET A 115 -3.95 0.34 -9.97
C MET A 115 -2.62 0.97 -9.60
N HIS A 116 -1.94 0.50 -8.55
CA HIS A 116 -0.57 0.92 -8.24
C HIS A 116 0.38 0.71 -9.44
N THR A 117 0.22 -0.39 -10.15
CA THR A 117 1.05 -0.70 -11.32
C THR A 117 0.61 0.07 -12.57
N ILE A 118 -0.71 0.13 -12.84
CA ILE A 118 -1.27 0.81 -14.02
C ILE A 118 -0.98 2.31 -14.01
N GLU A 119 -1.19 2.98 -12.89
CA GLU A 119 -0.91 4.41 -12.80
C GLU A 119 0.57 4.72 -13.05
N ARG A 120 1.47 3.88 -12.54
CA ARG A 120 2.91 4.01 -12.82
C ARG A 120 3.27 3.70 -14.28
N TYR A 121 2.62 2.68 -14.85
CA TYR A 121 2.84 2.29 -16.25
C TYR A 121 2.55 3.44 -17.22
N PHE A 122 1.53 4.25 -16.93
CA PHE A 122 1.15 5.41 -17.75
C PHE A 122 1.80 6.72 -17.33
N CYS A 123 2.65 6.74 -16.32
CA CYS A 123 3.47 7.93 -16.03
C CYS A 123 4.52 8.15 -17.13
N PRO A 124 4.87 9.41 -17.43
CA PRO A 124 5.91 9.72 -18.40
C PRO A 124 7.24 9.04 -18.06
N GLY A 125 7.91 8.54 -19.10
CA GLY A 125 9.22 7.90 -19.03
C GLY A 125 9.68 7.51 -20.42
N GLU A 126 10.99 7.53 -20.67
CA GLU A 126 11.60 7.15 -21.93
C GLU A 126 12.43 5.89 -21.75
N ASP A 127 12.44 5.03 -22.77
CA ASP A 127 13.26 3.81 -22.81
C ASP A 127 13.10 2.86 -21.60
N THR A 128 11.87 2.71 -21.12
CA THR A 128 11.54 1.92 -19.92
C THR A 128 11.03 0.50 -20.21
N TYR A 129 11.39 -0.09 -21.38
CA TYR A 129 10.83 -1.38 -21.84
C TYR A 129 10.98 -2.54 -20.85
N LEU A 130 12.05 -2.59 -20.04
CA LEU A 130 12.18 -3.60 -18.99
C LEU A 130 11.19 -3.35 -17.85
N THR A 131 11.09 -2.11 -17.38
CA THR A 131 10.12 -1.71 -16.35
C THR A 131 8.69 -1.98 -16.83
N ASP A 132 8.40 -1.71 -18.09
CA ASP A 132 7.09 -1.97 -18.71
C ASP A 132 6.78 -3.46 -18.72
N SER A 133 7.72 -4.28 -19.14
CA SER A 133 7.56 -5.74 -19.15
C SER A 133 7.30 -6.30 -17.76
N ILE A 134 7.99 -5.77 -16.73
CA ILE A 134 7.75 -6.14 -15.33
C ILE A 134 6.35 -5.71 -14.89
N ALA A 135 5.96 -4.48 -15.18
CA ALA A 135 4.64 -3.94 -14.84
C ALA A 135 3.51 -4.76 -15.48
N GLU A 136 3.63 -5.09 -16.78
CA GLU A 136 2.67 -5.96 -17.47
C GLU A 136 2.60 -7.36 -16.85
N ALA A 137 3.73 -7.94 -16.46
CA ALA A 137 3.76 -9.23 -15.80
C ALA A 137 3.04 -9.17 -14.44
N VAL A 138 3.24 -8.11 -13.66
CA VAL A 138 2.53 -7.89 -12.38
C VAL A 138 1.02 -7.78 -12.60
N ILE A 139 0.56 -6.97 -13.57
CA ILE A 139 -0.87 -6.81 -13.89
C ILE A 139 -1.50 -8.15 -14.32
N LYS A 140 -0.86 -8.86 -15.25
CA LYS A 140 -1.34 -10.15 -15.76
C LYS A 140 -1.43 -11.21 -14.65
N SER A 141 -0.39 -11.28 -13.80
CA SER A 141 -0.32 -12.22 -12.68
C SER A 141 -1.36 -11.89 -11.61
N THR A 142 -1.53 -10.61 -11.26
CA THR A 142 -2.54 -10.15 -10.30
C THR A 142 -3.95 -10.53 -10.77
N ARG A 143 -4.27 -10.25 -12.03
CA ARG A 143 -5.57 -10.63 -12.61
C ARG A 143 -5.81 -12.14 -12.51
N LYS A 144 -4.84 -12.96 -12.92
CA LYS A 144 -4.98 -14.43 -12.85
C LYS A 144 -5.18 -14.88 -11.41
N ALA A 145 -4.32 -14.45 -10.50
CA ALA A 145 -4.38 -14.84 -9.09
C ALA A 145 -5.69 -14.41 -8.43
N ALA A 146 -6.20 -13.22 -8.75
CA ALA A 146 -7.49 -12.75 -8.25
C ALA A 146 -8.65 -13.67 -8.66
N PHE A 147 -8.72 -14.05 -9.94
CA PHE A 147 -9.75 -14.98 -10.41
C PHE A 147 -9.62 -16.37 -9.78
N ASP A 148 -8.40 -16.85 -9.57
CA ASP A 148 -8.18 -18.14 -8.92
C ASP A 148 -8.56 -18.09 -7.43
N CYS A 149 -8.25 -17.02 -6.70
CA CYS A 149 -8.73 -16.78 -5.34
C CYS A 149 -10.26 -16.68 -5.24
N MET A 150 -10.95 -16.14 -6.27
CA MET A 150 -12.40 -16.10 -6.29
C MET A 150 -13.02 -17.47 -6.46
N LYS A 151 -12.37 -18.37 -7.21
CA LYS A 151 -12.83 -19.75 -7.40
C LYS A 151 -12.53 -20.62 -6.18
N ASN A 152 -11.34 -20.48 -5.62
CA ASN A 152 -10.88 -21.21 -4.45
C ASN A 152 -10.16 -20.25 -3.47
N PRO A 153 -10.83 -19.79 -2.40
CA PRO A 153 -10.24 -18.86 -1.45
C PRO A 153 -9.00 -19.40 -0.73
N ASP A 154 -8.85 -20.71 -0.63
CA ASP A 154 -7.74 -21.40 0.05
C ASP A 154 -6.66 -21.87 -0.92
N ASP A 155 -6.66 -21.40 -2.18
CA ASP A 155 -5.60 -21.68 -3.13
C ASP A 155 -4.30 -20.97 -2.70
N TYR A 156 -3.37 -21.76 -2.14
CA TYR A 156 -2.08 -21.27 -1.66
C TYR A 156 -1.30 -20.54 -2.74
N THR A 157 -1.25 -21.09 -3.96
CA THR A 157 -0.50 -20.51 -5.07
C THR A 157 -1.10 -19.18 -5.51
N ALA A 158 -2.42 -19.08 -5.60
CA ALA A 158 -3.10 -17.84 -5.95
C ALA A 158 -2.85 -16.77 -4.87
N ARG A 159 -3.01 -17.10 -3.59
CA ARG A 159 -2.74 -16.18 -2.47
C ARG A 159 -1.27 -15.72 -2.42
N ALA A 160 -0.34 -16.65 -2.64
CA ALA A 160 1.10 -16.33 -2.70
C ALA A 160 1.42 -15.34 -3.84
N ASN A 161 0.85 -15.56 -5.03
CA ASN A 161 1.02 -14.64 -6.15
C ASN A 161 0.39 -13.26 -5.89
N MET A 162 -0.77 -13.21 -5.21
CA MET A 162 -1.37 -11.94 -4.79
C MET A 162 -0.47 -11.16 -3.83
N MET A 163 0.10 -11.83 -2.81
CA MET A 163 1.00 -11.19 -1.85
C MET A 163 2.25 -10.67 -2.53
N TRP A 164 2.92 -11.50 -3.32
CA TRP A 164 4.11 -11.08 -4.01
C TRP A 164 3.86 -9.96 -5.03
N ALA A 165 2.76 -10.04 -5.78
CA ALA A 165 2.36 -8.96 -6.69
C ALA A 165 2.08 -7.64 -5.95
N SER A 166 1.46 -7.70 -4.76
CA SER A 166 1.24 -6.53 -3.89
C SER A 166 2.55 -5.81 -3.56
N SER A 167 3.54 -6.56 -3.08
CA SER A 167 4.87 -6.03 -2.77
C SER A 167 5.56 -5.42 -3.99
N LEU A 168 5.56 -6.13 -5.13
CA LEU A 168 6.20 -5.66 -6.37
C LEU A 168 5.51 -4.42 -6.96
N ALA A 169 4.19 -4.32 -6.84
CA ALA A 169 3.43 -3.18 -7.33
C ALA A 169 3.79 -1.87 -6.63
N HIS A 170 4.30 -1.91 -5.37
CA HIS A 170 4.53 -0.69 -4.59
C HIS A 170 5.94 -0.55 -3.97
N ASN A 171 6.87 -1.43 -4.27
CA ASN A 171 8.25 -1.32 -3.77
C ASN A 171 9.14 -0.33 -4.56
N GLY A 172 8.64 0.21 -5.67
CA GLY A 172 9.34 1.11 -6.58
C GLY A 172 9.82 0.46 -7.88
N LEU A 173 9.75 -0.87 -8.02
CA LEU A 173 10.24 -1.58 -9.19
C LEU A 173 9.48 -1.20 -10.47
N THR A 174 8.15 -1.13 -10.40
CA THR A 174 7.27 -0.78 -11.52
C THR A 174 7.30 0.71 -11.89
N GLN A 175 8.17 1.49 -11.24
CA GLN A 175 8.31 2.94 -11.44
C GLN A 175 9.71 3.33 -11.94
N CYS A 176 10.66 2.40 -12.02
CA CYS A 176 12.03 2.72 -12.42
C CYS A 176 12.07 3.41 -13.79
N GLY A 177 12.76 4.55 -13.87
CA GLY A 177 12.87 5.35 -15.09
C GLY A 177 11.64 6.19 -15.46
N ARG A 178 10.66 6.33 -14.55
CA ARG A 178 9.42 7.10 -14.77
C ARG A 178 9.22 8.18 -13.72
N GLU A 179 8.49 9.22 -14.10
CA GLU A 179 7.97 10.19 -13.15
C GLU A 179 6.98 9.51 -12.18
N PHE A 180 6.85 10.07 -10.98
CA PHE A 180 5.95 9.51 -9.98
C PHE A 180 4.66 10.32 -9.90
N GLN A 181 3.56 9.70 -10.31
CA GLN A 181 2.21 10.23 -10.11
C GLN A 181 1.24 9.08 -9.81
N LEU A 182 0.36 9.26 -8.83
CA LEU A 182 -0.73 8.34 -8.50
C LEU A 182 -2.03 9.15 -8.42
N VAL A 183 -2.53 9.60 -9.57
CA VAL A 183 -3.66 10.54 -9.69
C VAL A 183 -4.96 9.92 -9.20
N VAL A 184 -5.25 8.67 -9.60
CA VAL A 184 -6.48 7.97 -9.18
C VAL A 184 -6.46 7.70 -7.69
N HIS A 185 -5.30 7.33 -7.13
CA HIS A 185 -5.13 7.15 -5.69
C HIS A 185 -5.34 8.46 -4.91
N GLN A 186 -4.86 9.60 -5.43
CA GLN A 186 -5.09 10.90 -4.79
C GLN A 186 -6.58 11.25 -4.75
N PHE A 187 -7.30 11.07 -5.86
CA PHE A 187 -8.76 11.26 -5.88
C PHE A 187 -9.48 10.29 -4.95
N GLU A 188 -9.00 9.03 -4.87
CA GLU A 188 -9.60 8.04 -3.98
C GLU A 188 -9.38 8.39 -2.50
N HIS A 189 -8.25 8.98 -2.15
CA HIS A 189 -8.02 9.43 -0.77
C HIS A 189 -9.05 10.48 -0.34
N GLU A 190 -9.39 11.42 -1.21
CA GLU A 190 -10.46 12.39 -0.94
C GLU A 190 -11.83 11.68 -0.83
N LEU A 191 -12.12 10.73 -1.73
CA LEU A 191 -13.34 9.93 -1.69
C LEU A 191 -13.44 9.11 -0.39
N SER A 192 -12.36 8.45 0.03
CA SER A 192 -12.29 7.71 1.30
C SER A 192 -12.44 8.62 2.52
N GLY A 193 -11.90 9.84 2.46
CA GLY A 193 -12.08 10.85 3.51
C GLY A 193 -13.55 11.24 3.67
N MET A 194 -14.26 11.47 2.56
CA MET A 194 -15.69 11.82 2.54
C MET A 194 -16.59 10.62 2.88
N TYR A 195 -16.23 9.42 2.45
CA TYR A 195 -17.03 8.19 2.56
C TYR A 195 -16.23 7.04 3.15
N PRO A 196 -15.93 7.04 4.45
CA PRO A 196 -14.99 6.08 5.07
C PRO A 196 -15.47 4.62 5.07
N LYS A 197 -16.71 4.36 4.63
CA LYS A 197 -17.24 3.00 4.47
C LYS A 197 -16.91 2.37 3.11
N ILE A 198 -16.42 3.15 2.15
CA ILE A 198 -16.01 2.65 0.83
C ILE A 198 -14.64 2.01 0.99
N ALA A 199 -14.50 0.74 0.61
CA ALA A 199 -13.19 0.10 0.58
C ALA A 199 -12.31 0.77 -0.49
N HIS A 200 -11.04 1.00 -0.18
CA HIS A 200 -10.09 1.71 -1.05
C HIS A 200 -10.07 1.18 -2.49
N GLY A 201 -9.91 -0.14 -2.68
CA GLY A 201 -9.94 -0.74 -4.01
C GLY A 201 -11.26 -0.59 -4.77
N ALA A 202 -12.39 -0.50 -4.05
CA ALA A 202 -13.68 -0.22 -4.70
C ALA A 202 -13.76 1.24 -5.18
N GLY A 203 -13.24 2.19 -4.40
CA GLY A 203 -13.11 3.59 -4.81
C GLY A 203 -12.21 3.73 -6.04
N LEU A 204 -11.06 3.06 -6.05
CA LEU A 204 -10.16 3.03 -7.21
C LEU A 204 -10.86 2.45 -8.45
N ALA A 205 -11.60 1.34 -8.32
CA ALA A 205 -12.33 0.73 -9.42
C ALA A 205 -13.38 1.68 -10.03
N ALA A 206 -14.06 2.45 -9.18
CA ALA A 206 -15.06 3.43 -9.63
C ALA A 206 -14.44 4.61 -10.39
N LEU A 207 -13.27 5.10 -9.95
CA LEU A 207 -12.58 6.25 -10.53
C LEU A 207 -11.77 5.92 -11.78
N TRP A 208 -11.22 4.70 -11.84
CA TRP A 208 -10.32 4.25 -12.90
C TRP A 208 -10.87 4.47 -14.32
N CYS A 209 -12.13 4.11 -14.58
CA CYS A 209 -12.72 4.23 -15.91
C CYS A 209 -12.82 5.69 -16.41
N SER A 210 -12.97 6.65 -15.48
CA SER A 210 -13.01 8.07 -15.82
C SER A 210 -11.62 8.62 -16.11
N TRP A 211 -10.62 8.14 -15.38
CA TRP A 211 -9.24 8.55 -15.59
C TRP A 211 -8.64 7.96 -16.89
N ALA A 212 -9.01 6.74 -17.26
CA ALA A 212 -8.47 6.04 -18.43
C ALA A 212 -9.04 6.51 -19.79
N ARG A 213 -9.96 7.47 -19.81
CA ARG A 213 -10.54 8.09 -21.02
C ARG A 213 -9.76 9.31 -21.44
#